data_9bef7ea4e5a3c3bdfba7fe412c4da0dd
#
_entry.id   9bef7ea4e5a3c3bdfba7fe412c4da0dd
#
_cell.length_a   1.000
_cell.length_b   1.000
_cell.length_c   1.000
_cell.angle_alpha   90.00
_cell.angle_beta   90.00
_cell.angle_gamma   90.00
#
_symmetry.space_group_name_H-M   'P 1'
#
loop_
_entity.id
_entity.type
_entity.pdbx_description
1 polymer ?
#
loop_
_entity_poly.entity_id
_entity_poly.type
_entity_poly.pdbx_seq_one_letter_code
_entity_poly.pdbx_strand_id
1 'polypeptide(L)'
;MEDEEKIRAICNISLAEYKGLTEIGIEERISCYTLSKKMGLSPSRGSRIIDGLVKKGYLLRRENPKDRRSFVLSLSPKGVKIKKQIEQERSTCEYRIRKNLSLREVELIKEGLELITKIFTQK
;
A
#
# COMPACT_ATOMS: atom_id res chain seq x y z
N MET A 1 24.33 6.19 0.07
CA MET A 1 24.00 5.29 -1.03
C MET A 1 22.76 4.42 -0.79
N GLU A 2 22.66 3.77 0.35
CA GLU A 2 21.45 3.00 0.69
C GLU A 2 20.20 3.86 0.74
N ASP A 3 20.30 5.09 1.24
CA ASP A 3 19.16 5.99 1.37
C ASP A 3 18.66 6.47 0.01
N GLU A 4 19.53 6.69 -0.95
CA GLU A 4 19.13 7.08 -2.31
C GLU A 4 18.38 5.95 -3.02
N GLU A 5 18.84 4.71 -2.86
CA GLU A 5 18.16 3.55 -3.43
C GLU A 5 16.79 3.34 -2.81
N LYS A 6 16.67 3.53 -1.49
CA LYS A 6 15.39 3.46 -0.79
C LYS A 6 14.43 4.52 -1.30
N ILE A 7 14.90 5.76 -1.43
CA ILE A 7 14.08 6.88 -1.90
C ILE A 7 13.62 6.61 -3.34
N ARG A 8 14.52 6.17 -4.21
CA ARG A 8 14.15 5.83 -5.59
C ARG A 8 13.10 4.73 -5.66
N ALA A 9 13.27 3.68 -4.86
CA ALA A 9 12.33 2.57 -4.82
C ALA A 9 10.96 3.05 -4.34
N ILE A 10 10.91 3.85 -3.28
CA ILE A 10 9.67 4.39 -2.73
C ILE A 10 9.01 5.37 -3.73
N CYS A 11 9.79 6.25 -4.35
CA CYS A 11 9.28 7.22 -5.32
C CYS A 11 8.76 6.59 -6.60
N ASN A 12 9.20 5.36 -6.92
CA ASN A 12 8.73 4.63 -8.10
C ASN A 12 7.41 3.89 -7.87
N ILE A 13 6.82 4.06 -6.71
CA ILE A 13 5.56 3.44 -6.34
C ILE A 13 4.46 4.51 -6.33
N SER A 14 3.39 4.28 -7.09
CA SER A 14 2.23 5.18 -7.07
C SER A 14 1.46 5.02 -5.75
N LEU A 15 0.63 5.99 -5.43
CA LEU A 15 -0.20 5.94 -4.23
C LEU A 15 -1.12 4.71 -4.23
N ALA A 16 -1.68 4.37 -5.39
CA ALA A 16 -2.53 3.19 -5.54
C ALA A 16 -1.74 1.89 -5.33
N GLU A 17 -0.53 1.82 -5.88
CA GLU A 17 0.37 0.68 -5.68
C GLU A 17 0.78 0.53 -4.20
N TYR A 18 1.07 1.66 -3.55
CA TYR A 18 1.35 1.68 -2.11
C TYR A 18 0.18 1.07 -1.32
N LYS A 19 -1.04 1.48 -1.64
CA LYS A 19 -2.24 0.96 -0.99
C LYS A 19 -2.37 -0.56 -1.19
N GLY A 20 -2.09 -1.04 -2.39
CA GLY A 20 -2.07 -2.47 -2.67
C GLY A 20 -1.08 -3.23 -1.82
N LEU A 21 0.14 -2.69 -1.68
CA LEU A 21 1.18 -3.30 -0.85
C LEU A 21 0.81 -3.32 0.63
N THR A 22 0.10 -2.30 1.13
CA THR A 22 -0.31 -2.28 2.54
C THR A 22 -1.44 -3.24 2.84
N GLU A 23 -2.29 -3.55 1.84
CA GLU A 23 -3.44 -4.43 2.02
C GLU A 23 -3.10 -5.92 1.93
N ILE A 24 -1.93 -6.29 1.43
CA ILE A 24 -1.51 -7.69 1.37
C ILE A 24 -0.49 -8.01 2.47
N GLY A 25 -0.78 -9.04 3.26
CA GLY A 25 0.11 -9.49 4.33
C GLY A 25 1.37 -10.17 3.81
N ILE A 26 2.43 -10.17 4.62
CA ILE A 26 3.74 -10.70 4.24
C ILE A 26 3.68 -12.17 3.83
N GLU A 27 2.87 -12.97 4.52
CA GLU A 27 2.70 -14.40 4.20
C GLU A 27 1.34 -14.71 3.61
N GLU A 28 0.57 -13.68 3.28
CA GLU A 28 -0.78 -13.84 2.76
C GLU A 28 -0.78 -14.25 1.29
N ARG A 29 -1.73 -15.11 0.95
CA ARG A 29 -2.06 -15.46 -0.43
C ARG A 29 -3.48 -14.98 -0.67
N ILE A 30 -3.67 -14.17 -1.69
CA ILE A 30 -4.94 -13.49 -1.91
C ILE A 30 -5.25 -13.46 -3.41
N SER A 31 -6.52 -13.57 -3.76
CA SER A 31 -6.93 -13.45 -5.15
C SER A 31 -6.87 -11.98 -5.62
N CYS A 32 -6.73 -11.78 -6.91
CA CYS A 32 -6.76 -10.46 -7.53
C CYS A 32 -8.07 -9.73 -7.21
N TYR A 33 -9.18 -10.44 -7.26
CA TYR A 33 -10.51 -9.89 -6.94
C TYR A 33 -10.56 -9.38 -5.49
N THR A 34 -10.12 -10.22 -4.54
CA THR A 34 -10.16 -9.88 -3.12
C THR A 34 -9.24 -8.70 -2.80
N LEU A 35 -8.04 -8.66 -3.40
CA LEU A 35 -7.12 -7.55 -3.19
C LEU A 35 -7.69 -6.25 -3.76
N SER A 36 -8.26 -6.29 -4.97
CA SER A 36 -8.92 -5.13 -5.58
C SER A 36 -10.04 -4.60 -4.68
N LYS A 37 -10.83 -5.49 -4.10
CA LYS A 37 -11.91 -5.13 -3.19
C LYS A 37 -11.38 -4.48 -1.91
N LYS A 38 -10.32 -5.02 -1.33
CA LYS A 38 -9.65 -4.41 -0.17
C LYS A 38 -9.10 -3.03 -0.48
N MET A 39 -8.66 -2.80 -1.70
CA MET A 39 -8.16 -1.51 -2.15
C MET A 39 -9.29 -0.51 -2.45
N GLY A 40 -10.55 -0.95 -2.40
CA GLY A 40 -11.69 -0.11 -2.74
C GLY A 40 -11.80 0.20 -4.23
N LEU A 41 -11.26 -0.67 -5.07
CA LEU A 41 -11.23 -0.47 -6.53
C LEU A 41 -12.13 -1.48 -7.25
N SER A 42 -12.58 -1.11 -8.44
CA SER A 42 -13.24 -2.04 -9.35
C SER A 42 -12.26 -3.13 -9.77
N PRO A 43 -12.74 -4.33 -10.18
CA PRO A 43 -11.83 -5.38 -10.64
C PRO A 43 -10.91 -4.96 -11.77
N SER A 44 -11.38 -4.15 -12.73
CA SER A 44 -10.56 -3.69 -13.85
C SER A 44 -9.47 -2.71 -13.42
N ARG A 45 -9.78 -1.76 -12.54
CA ARG A 45 -8.79 -0.81 -12.01
C ARG A 45 -7.81 -1.51 -11.10
N GLY A 46 -8.31 -2.38 -10.22
CA GLY A 46 -7.47 -3.17 -9.32
C GLY A 46 -6.50 -4.05 -10.09
N SER A 47 -6.98 -4.70 -11.15
CA SER A 47 -6.15 -5.55 -12.02
C SER A 47 -4.97 -4.76 -12.63
N ARG A 48 -5.22 -3.53 -13.09
CA ARG A 48 -4.16 -2.67 -13.65
C ARG A 48 -3.09 -2.33 -12.63
N ILE A 49 -3.49 -1.97 -11.41
CA ILE A 49 -2.57 -1.64 -10.33
C ILE A 49 -1.76 -2.88 -9.94
N ILE A 50 -2.43 -4.02 -9.81
CA ILE A 50 -1.79 -5.30 -9.48
C ILE A 50 -0.81 -5.71 -10.58
N ASP A 51 -1.18 -5.55 -11.86
CA ASP A 51 -0.27 -5.82 -12.97
C ASP A 51 1.00 -4.96 -12.90
N GLY A 52 0.85 -3.70 -12.53
CA GLY A 52 1.98 -2.80 -12.29
C GLY A 52 2.90 -3.31 -11.19
N LEU A 53 2.34 -3.77 -10.09
CA LEU A 53 3.11 -4.33 -8.98
C LEU A 53 3.81 -5.62 -9.35
N VAL A 54 3.17 -6.47 -10.15
CA VAL A 54 3.78 -7.70 -10.66
C VAL A 54 4.95 -7.36 -11.61
N LYS A 55 4.75 -6.42 -12.52
CA LYS A 55 5.81 -5.98 -13.46
C LYS A 55 7.01 -5.39 -12.74
N LYS A 56 6.79 -4.65 -11.66
CA LYS A 56 7.86 -4.07 -10.84
C LYS A 56 8.54 -5.12 -9.95
N GLY A 57 7.99 -6.34 -9.89
CA GLY A 57 8.57 -7.43 -9.13
C GLY A 57 8.20 -7.44 -7.65
N TYR A 58 7.21 -6.67 -7.24
CA TYR A 58 6.78 -6.62 -5.84
C TYR A 58 5.73 -7.67 -5.49
N LEU A 59 4.97 -8.12 -6.46
CA LEU A 59 4.00 -9.21 -6.30
C LEU A 59 4.34 -10.38 -7.20
N LEU A 60 4.08 -11.58 -6.69
CA LEU A 60 4.14 -12.82 -7.45
C LEU A 60 2.71 -13.22 -7.79
N ARG A 61 2.49 -13.62 -9.03
CA ARG A 61 1.21 -14.11 -9.52
C ARG A 61 1.37 -15.57 -9.92
N ARG A 62 0.57 -16.44 -9.31
CA ARG A 62 0.57 -17.86 -9.62
C ARG A 62 -0.84 -18.33 -9.93
N GLU A 63 -0.96 -19.32 -10.80
CA GLU A 63 -2.26 -19.94 -11.07
C GLU A 63 -2.79 -20.59 -9.80
N ASN A 64 -4.10 -20.45 -9.58
CA ASN A 64 -4.76 -21.15 -8.49
C ASN A 64 -4.89 -22.63 -8.89
N PRO A 65 -4.34 -23.59 -8.12
CA PRO A 65 -4.45 -25.02 -8.45
C PRO A 65 -5.89 -25.52 -8.54
N LYS A 66 -6.81 -24.85 -7.86
CA LYS A 66 -8.23 -25.24 -7.82
C LYS A 66 -9.07 -24.58 -8.90
N ASP A 67 -8.61 -23.47 -9.47
CA ASP A 67 -9.34 -22.73 -10.49
C ASP A 67 -8.35 -22.01 -11.41
N ARG A 68 -8.21 -22.53 -12.64
CA ARG A 68 -7.28 -21.96 -13.65
C ARG A 68 -7.66 -20.56 -14.12
N ARG A 69 -8.88 -20.11 -13.81
CA ARG A 69 -9.34 -18.77 -14.20
C ARG A 69 -8.94 -17.70 -13.19
N SER A 70 -8.51 -18.09 -12.00
CA SER A 70 -8.10 -17.14 -10.98
C SER A 70 -6.62 -17.28 -10.70
N PHE A 71 -6.02 -16.18 -10.24
CA PHE A 71 -4.62 -16.14 -9.84
C PHE A 71 -4.52 -15.85 -8.35
N VAL A 72 -3.51 -16.43 -7.74
CA VAL A 72 -3.17 -16.17 -6.35
C VAL A 72 -1.98 -15.24 -6.33
N LEU A 73 -2.11 -14.17 -5.57
CA LEU A 73 -1.08 -13.14 -5.40
C LEU A 73 -0.40 -13.32 -4.05
N SER A 74 0.90 -13.08 -4.03
CA SER A 74 1.69 -13.03 -2.79
C SER A 74 2.79 -11.99 -2.96
N LEU A 75 3.32 -11.48 -1.84
CA LEU A 75 4.46 -10.58 -1.90
C LEU A 75 5.73 -11.34 -2.28
N SER A 76 6.48 -10.79 -3.21
CA SER A 76 7.82 -11.28 -3.52
C SER A 76 8.77 -10.88 -2.39
N PRO A 77 10.00 -11.47 -2.30
CA PRO A 77 11.01 -10.97 -1.37
C PRO A 77 11.27 -9.47 -1.52
N LYS A 78 11.30 -8.98 -2.75
CA LYS A 78 11.43 -7.55 -3.06
C LYS A 78 10.23 -6.75 -2.53
N GLY A 79 9.02 -7.31 -2.67
CA GLY A 79 7.78 -6.71 -2.16
C GLY A 79 7.76 -6.64 -0.64
N VAL A 80 8.19 -7.69 0.04
CA VAL A 80 8.33 -7.69 1.50
C VAL A 80 9.29 -6.60 1.95
N LYS A 81 10.43 -6.48 1.28
CA LYS A 81 11.45 -5.50 1.61
C LYS A 81 10.91 -4.06 1.45
N ILE A 82 10.28 -3.76 0.33
CA ILE A 82 9.75 -2.41 0.08
C ILE A 82 8.59 -2.08 1.04
N LYS A 83 7.74 -3.05 1.34
CA LYS A 83 6.65 -2.85 2.31
C LYS A 83 7.20 -2.48 3.69
N LYS A 84 8.21 -3.20 4.16
CA LYS A 84 8.86 -2.91 5.44
C LYS A 84 9.52 -1.53 5.45
N GLN A 85 10.17 -1.15 4.36
CA GLN A 85 10.80 0.17 4.23
C GLN A 85 9.76 1.29 4.30
N ILE A 86 8.66 1.14 3.60
CA ILE A 86 7.58 2.13 3.59
C ILE A 86 6.97 2.26 4.99
N GLU A 87 6.69 1.15 5.64
CA GLU A 87 6.13 1.14 7.00
C GLU A 87 7.09 1.78 8.00
N GLN A 88 8.38 1.53 7.87
CA GLN A 88 9.41 2.12 8.72
C GLN A 88 9.50 3.63 8.54
N GLU A 89 9.52 4.12 7.29
CA GLU A 89 9.56 5.56 7.00
C GLU A 89 8.29 6.25 7.52
N ARG A 90 7.15 5.61 7.37
CA ARG A 90 5.88 6.12 7.90
C ARG A 90 5.92 6.23 9.43
N SER A 91 6.40 5.20 10.12
CA SER A 91 6.53 5.21 11.58
C SER A 91 7.49 6.29 12.05
N THR A 92 8.61 6.47 11.35
CA THR A 92 9.59 7.52 11.66
C THR A 92 8.97 8.90 11.50
N CYS A 93 8.22 9.12 10.42
CA CYS A 93 7.54 10.38 10.16
C CYS A 93 6.49 10.67 11.24
N GLU A 94 5.67 9.69 11.60
CA GLU A 94 4.69 9.82 12.69
C GLU A 94 5.36 10.14 14.02
N TYR A 95 6.48 9.49 14.31
CA TYR A 95 7.25 9.75 15.53
C TYR A 95 7.77 11.19 15.58
N ARG A 96 8.33 11.67 14.46
CA ARG A 96 8.83 13.06 14.38
C ARG A 96 7.70 14.07 14.57
N ILE A 97 6.55 13.81 13.98
CA ILE A 97 5.38 14.67 14.13
C ILE A 97 4.95 14.70 15.59
N ARG A 98 4.81 13.54 16.23
CA ARG A 98 4.39 13.44 17.62
C ARG A 98 5.38 14.10 18.58
N LYS A 99 6.68 13.99 18.29
CA LYS A 99 7.73 14.57 19.14
C LYS A 99 7.73 16.10 19.08
N ASN A 100 7.40 16.68 17.94
CA ASN A 100 7.48 18.13 17.72
C ASN A 100 6.15 18.86 17.94
N LEU A 101 5.07 18.11 18.18
CA LEU A 101 3.73 18.67 18.35
C LEU A 101 3.18 18.35 19.73
N SER A 102 2.43 19.28 20.30
CA SER A 102 1.67 19.04 21.52
C SER A 102 0.49 18.10 21.23
N LEU A 103 -0.05 17.48 22.27
CA LEU A 103 -1.25 16.63 22.14
C LEU A 103 -2.41 17.40 21.51
N ARG A 104 -2.59 18.66 21.89
CA ARG A 104 -3.64 19.51 21.34
C ARG A 104 -3.43 19.77 19.84
N GLU A 105 -2.18 20.03 19.42
CA GLU A 105 -1.87 20.23 18.01
C GLU A 105 -2.12 18.98 17.19
N VAL A 106 -1.78 17.80 17.71
CA VAL A 106 -2.08 16.51 17.06
C VAL A 106 -3.58 16.32 16.91
N GLU A 107 -4.37 16.64 17.93
CA GLU A 107 -5.82 16.56 17.88
C GLU A 107 -6.40 17.50 16.82
N LEU A 108 -5.88 18.73 16.74
CA LEU A 108 -6.32 19.69 15.74
C LEU A 108 -6.05 19.22 14.31
N ILE A 109 -4.89 18.58 14.09
CA ILE A 109 -4.55 18.00 12.79
C ILE A 109 -5.51 16.86 12.44
N LYS A 110 -5.80 15.98 13.40
CA LYS A 110 -6.74 14.88 13.20
C LYS A 110 -8.14 15.40 12.85
N GLU A 111 -8.62 16.38 13.58
CA GLU A 111 -9.92 17.00 13.30
C GLU A 111 -9.94 17.63 11.92
N GLY A 112 -8.88 18.35 11.53
CA GLY A 112 -8.76 18.94 10.21
C GLY A 112 -8.78 17.91 9.10
N LEU A 113 -8.07 16.79 9.26
CA LEU A 113 -8.06 15.70 8.28
C LEU A 113 -9.43 15.02 8.18
N GLU A 114 -10.10 14.83 9.29
CA GLU A 114 -11.47 14.27 9.30
C GLU A 114 -12.44 15.16 8.56
N LEU A 115 -12.36 16.49 8.75
CA LEU A 115 -13.19 17.45 8.04
C LEU A 115 -12.94 17.42 6.53
N ILE A 116 -11.68 17.37 6.12
CA ILE A 116 -11.30 17.27 4.71
C ILE A 116 -11.84 15.98 4.11
N THR A 117 -11.65 14.86 4.79
CA THR A 117 -12.15 13.56 4.35
C THR A 117 -13.67 13.57 4.20
N LYS A 118 -14.37 14.16 5.17
CA LYS A 118 -15.83 14.28 5.14
C LYS A 118 -16.31 15.07 3.92
N ILE A 119 -15.64 16.17 3.60
CA ILE A 119 -15.98 17.00 2.43
C ILE A 119 -15.79 16.22 1.12
N PHE A 120 -14.68 15.49 0.99
CA PHE A 120 -14.39 14.71 -0.21
C PHE A 120 -15.23 13.45 -0.36
N THR A 121 -15.80 12.92 0.72
CA THR A 121 -16.65 11.73 0.67
C THR A 121 -18.14 12.04 0.54
N GLN A 122 -18.56 13.27 0.77
CA GLN A 122 -19.93 13.70 0.52
C GLN A 122 -20.13 13.92 -0.99
N LYS A 123 -21.04 13.16 -1.55
CA LYS A 123 -21.51 13.38 -2.92
C LYS A 123 -22.82 14.16 -2.91
#